data_01f289e1c079132cc734bb5960c91326
#
_entry.id   01f289e1c079132cc734bb5960c91326
#
_cell.length_a   1.000
_cell.length_b   1.000
_cell.length_c   1.000
_cell.angle_alpha   90.00
_cell.angle_beta   90.00
_cell.angle_gamma   90.00
#
_symmetry.space_group_name_H-M   'P 1'
#
loop_
_entity.id
_entity.type
_entity.pdbx_description
1 polymer ?
#
loop_
_entity_poly.entity_id
_entity_poly.type
_entity_poly.pdbx_seq_one_letter_code
_entity_poly.pdbx_strand_id
1 'polypeptide(L)'
;MSRKLRLTLIILAAAVLAVGGFIVYKTVVPPARSAWIQDLQYSDSEVQPLKFSGGGDRSCPMIPLTVDDKAYDMMFDTGCGPGIFFSDLMKDKLSYTSLGTTEELNRDGSHRGWSERVCVEAFTVGGSDYKNVETTISDWTLYSSSPFNGSIGLEYFADKVVTLDYAKARYAVSGRPVDYDRLPADCIVLPLFRSTAKGQESLPFFEAQLGGEPVMVYLDTGKNYSYIDDPDTDYTITGKPGDFQDVTLTVGDADLMLRDVAAANDMAQAQGLPYPTRIELNSDQIWKNNIVVTFDLISQKMILFLQQQH
;
A
#
# COMPACT_ATOMS: atom_id res chain seq x y z
N MET A 1 42.44 -36.35 -30.50
CA MET A 1 41.52 -35.86 -29.47
C MET A 1 40.51 -36.97 -29.15
N SER A 2 40.42 -37.41 -27.89
CA SER A 2 39.55 -38.52 -27.51
C SER A 2 38.05 -38.14 -27.64
N ARG A 3 37.21 -39.16 -27.90
CA ARG A 3 35.74 -38.94 -28.02
C ARG A 3 35.12 -38.26 -26.80
N LYS A 4 35.66 -38.54 -25.60
CA LYS A 4 35.26 -37.89 -24.33
C LYS A 4 35.61 -36.39 -24.33
N LEU A 5 36.79 -36.02 -24.80
CA LEU A 5 37.21 -34.59 -24.84
C LEU A 5 36.35 -33.78 -25.82
N ARG A 6 35.97 -34.36 -26.97
CA ARG A 6 35.06 -33.72 -27.93
C ARG A 6 33.67 -33.48 -27.33
N LEU A 7 33.12 -34.47 -26.62
CA LEU A 7 31.83 -34.35 -25.99
C LEU A 7 31.83 -33.28 -24.88
N THR A 8 32.87 -33.24 -24.06
CA THR A 8 33.04 -32.23 -23.01
C THR A 8 33.09 -30.80 -23.58
N LEU A 9 33.82 -30.61 -24.70
CA LEU A 9 33.90 -29.30 -25.36
C LEU A 9 32.57 -28.85 -25.96
N ILE A 10 31.80 -29.80 -26.54
CA ILE A 10 30.46 -29.49 -27.08
C ILE A 10 29.50 -29.07 -25.97
N ILE A 11 29.50 -29.77 -24.83
CA ILE A 11 28.67 -29.44 -23.69
C ILE A 11 29.03 -28.06 -23.11
N LEU A 12 30.34 -27.77 -23.01
CA LEU A 12 30.81 -26.47 -22.52
C LEU A 12 30.42 -25.33 -23.46
N ALA A 13 30.55 -25.52 -24.77
CA ALA A 13 30.15 -24.53 -25.77
C ALA A 13 28.62 -24.28 -25.75
N ALA A 14 27.80 -25.33 -25.60
CA ALA A 14 26.36 -25.22 -25.47
C ALA A 14 25.95 -24.47 -24.20
N ALA A 15 26.64 -24.73 -23.07
CA ALA A 15 26.40 -24.01 -21.80
C ALA A 15 26.76 -22.52 -21.92
N VAL A 16 27.88 -22.17 -22.54
CA VAL A 16 28.31 -20.78 -22.78
C VAL A 16 27.30 -20.05 -23.68
N LEU A 17 26.83 -20.72 -24.76
CA LEU A 17 25.80 -20.16 -25.64
C LEU A 17 24.45 -19.95 -24.94
N ALA A 18 24.04 -20.89 -24.07
CA ALA A 18 22.81 -20.77 -23.29
C ALA A 18 22.89 -19.63 -22.27
N VAL A 19 24.00 -19.49 -21.54
CA VAL A 19 24.25 -18.40 -20.59
C VAL A 19 24.35 -17.06 -21.31
N GLY A 20 25.10 -17.01 -22.40
CA GLY A 20 25.26 -15.81 -23.25
C GLY A 20 23.88 -15.39 -23.84
N GLY A 21 23.13 -16.34 -24.37
CA GLY A 21 21.80 -16.10 -24.89
C GLY A 21 20.81 -15.60 -23.81
N PHE A 22 20.90 -16.13 -22.59
CA PHE A 22 20.07 -15.68 -21.47
C PHE A 22 20.44 -14.25 -20.99
N ILE A 23 21.76 -13.94 -20.94
CA ILE A 23 22.22 -12.58 -20.60
C ILE A 23 21.79 -11.59 -21.68
N VAL A 24 21.97 -11.90 -22.96
CA VAL A 24 21.52 -11.05 -24.07
C VAL A 24 20.00 -10.90 -24.06
N TYR A 25 19.25 -11.97 -23.82
CA TYR A 25 17.80 -11.89 -23.70
C TYR A 25 17.37 -10.95 -22.57
N LYS A 26 17.96 -11.06 -21.37
CA LYS A 26 17.67 -10.16 -20.24
C LYS A 26 18.08 -8.70 -20.48
N THR A 27 19.13 -8.47 -21.31
CA THR A 27 19.61 -7.10 -21.58
C THR A 27 18.98 -6.44 -22.81
N VAL A 28 18.48 -7.24 -23.76
CA VAL A 28 17.95 -6.74 -25.04
C VAL A 28 16.41 -6.79 -25.11
N VAL A 29 15.77 -7.75 -24.39
CA VAL A 29 14.32 -7.80 -24.27
C VAL A 29 13.93 -7.14 -22.96
N PRO A 30 13.43 -5.91 -22.98
CA PRO A 30 12.91 -5.30 -21.75
C PRO A 30 11.82 -6.21 -21.20
N PRO A 31 11.71 -6.39 -19.88
CA PRO A 31 10.64 -7.16 -19.29
C PRO A 31 9.30 -6.62 -19.77
N ALA A 32 8.39 -7.51 -20.14
CA ALA A 32 7.07 -7.12 -20.62
C ALA A 32 6.48 -6.08 -19.65
N ARG A 33 6.07 -4.93 -20.18
CA ARG A 33 5.42 -3.88 -19.39
C ARG A 33 4.16 -4.47 -18.78
N SER A 34 3.94 -4.26 -17.48
CA SER A 34 2.67 -4.60 -16.85
C SER A 34 1.53 -3.87 -17.57
N ALA A 35 0.43 -4.55 -17.85
CA ALA A 35 -0.68 -4.00 -18.63
C ALA A 35 -1.19 -2.66 -18.04
N TRP A 36 -1.34 -2.59 -16.71
CA TRP A 36 -1.80 -1.38 -16.01
C TRP A 36 -0.96 -0.12 -16.30
N ILE A 37 0.35 -0.28 -16.60
CA ILE A 37 1.22 0.87 -16.96
C ILE A 37 0.77 1.50 -18.28
N GLN A 38 0.35 0.66 -19.24
CA GLN A 38 -0.15 1.11 -20.55
C GLN A 38 -1.58 1.64 -20.44
N ASP A 39 -2.43 0.93 -19.69
CA ASP A 39 -3.84 1.25 -19.51
C ASP A 39 -4.01 2.61 -18.79
N LEU A 40 -3.19 2.85 -17.76
CA LEU A 40 -3.14 4.11 -17.03
C LEU A 40 -2.18 5.15 -17.64
N GLN A 41 -1.56 4.84 -18.78
CA GLN A 41 -0.69 5.74 -19.56
C GLN A 41 0.54 6.27 -18.78
N TYR A 42 1.05 5.52 -17.81
CA TYR A 42 2.26 5.92 -17.10
C TYR A 42 3.48 5.93 -18.03
N SER A 43 4.31 6.96 -17.91
CA SER A 43 5.65 6.98 -18.51
C SER A 43 6.62 6.10 -17.72
N ASP A 44 7.73 5.70 -18.33
CA ASP A 44 8.75 4.89 -17.63
C ASP A 44 9.38 5.63 -16.45
N SER A 45 9.43 6.96 -16.48
CA SER A 45 9.95 7.79 -15.37
C SER A 45 9.00 7.89 -14.18
N GLU A 46 7.71 7.69 -14.39
CA GLU A 46 6.70 7.69 -13.30
C GLU A 46 6.65 6.36 -12.55
N VAL A 47 7.12 5.26 -13.18
CA VAL A 47 7.10 3.92 -12.56
C VAL A 47 8.40 3.70 -11.78
N GLN A 48 8.27 3.46 -10.48
CA GLN A 48 9.38 3.32 -9.56
C GLN A 48 9.35 1.95 -8.86
N PRO A 49 10.50 1.45 -8.37
CA PRO A 49 10.54 0.26 -7.52
C PRO A 49 9.80 0.50 -6.21
N LEU A 50 8.89 -0.41 -5.84
CA LEU A 50 8.22 -0.43 -4.55
C LEU A 50 9.03 -1.27 -3.57
N LYS A 51 9.34 -0.70 -2.41
CA LYS A 51 9.94 -1.40 -1.28
C LYS A 51 8.87 -1.77 -0.27
N PHE A 52 9.18 -2.67 0.65
CA PHE A 52 8.30 -3.10 1.72
C PHE A 52 9.05 -3.10 3.05
N SER A 53 8.36 -2.83 4.15
CA SER A 53 8.97 -2.77 5.48
C SER A 53 9.31 -4.15 6.05
N GLY A 54 8.64 -5.20 5.61
CA GLY A 54 8.85 -6.58 6.06
C GLY A 54 9.90 -7.32 5.23
N GLY A 55 10.79 -8.05 5.86
CA GLY A 55 11.94 -8.73 5.22
C GLY A 55 11.60 -9.95 4.36
N GLY A 56 10.36 -10.23 4.04
CA GLY A 56 9.91 -11.39 3.23
C GLY A 56 8.45 -11.28 2.86
N ASP A 57 7.67 -10.67 3.72
CA ASP A 57 6.27 -10.40 3.47
C ASP A 57 6.14 -9.05 2.77
N ARG A 58 5.35 -8.99 1.71
CA ARG A 58 5.08 -7.74 1.00
C ARG A 58 4.02 -6.92 1.74
N SER A 59 4.30 -6.64 2.99
CA SER A 59 3.50 -5.81 3.88
C SER A 59 4.02 -4.39 3.90
N CYS A 60 3.16 -3.43 4.16
CA CYS A 60 3.48 -2.02 4.36
C CYS A 60 4.41 -1.46 3.27
N PRO A 61 3.86 -1.00 2.14
CA PRO A 61 4.64 -0.45 1.03
C PRO A 61 5.36 0.81 1.46
N MET A 62 6.58 1.00 0.95
CA MET A 62 7.44 2.14 1.27
C MET A 62 7.64 2.99 0.03
N ILE A 63 7.42 4.29 0.13
CA ILE A 63 7.67 5.26 -0.91
C ILE A 63 8.65 6.33 -0.42
N PRO A 64 9.46 6.94 -1.30
CA PRO A 64 10.41 7.97 -0.89
C PRO A 64 9.72 9.32 -0.61
N LEU A 65 10.13 9.93 0.49
CA LEU A 65 9.97 11.35 0.79
C LEU A 65 11.35 11.99 0.75
N THR A 66 11.48 13.18 0.16
CA THR A 66 12.76 13.87 0.00
C THR A 66 12.84 15.07 0.94
N VAL A 67 13.93 15.16 1.69
CA VAL A 67 14.31 16.31 2.52
C VAL A 67 15.74 16.69 2.13
N ASP A 68 15.99 17.94 1.78
CA ASP A 68 17.33 18.46 1.41
C ASP A 68 18.03 17.54 0.37
N ASP A 69 17.33 17.21 -0.72
CA ASP A 69 17.78 16.33 -1.82
C ASP A 69 18.11 14.89 -1.40
N LYS A 70 17.78 14.48 -0.18
CA LYS A 70 17.94 13.09 0.29
C LYS A 70 16.60 12.40 0.41
N ALA A 71 16.52 11.19 -0.17
CA ALA A 71 15.32 10.36 -0.10
C ALA A 71 15.33 9.48 1.16
N TYR A 72 14.17 9.43 1.82
CA TYR A 72 13.89 8.59 2.99
C TYR A 72 12.65 7.77 2.72
N ASP A 73 12.76 6.45 2.90
CA ASP A 73 11.61 5.56 2.69
C ASP A 73 10.58 5.75 3.82
N MET A 74 9.38 6.19 3.47
CA MET A 74 8.23 6.35 4.37
C MET A 74 7.22 5.25 4.09
N MET A 75 6.55 4.74 5.11
CA MET A 75 5.44 3.82 4.93
C MET A 75 4.30 4.55 4.21
N PHE A 76 3.88 4.04 3.06
CA PHE A 76 2.66 4.51 2.41
C PHE A 76 1.47 3.82 3.08
N ASP A 77 0.85 4.55 3.96
CA ASP A 77 -0.14 4.07 4.92
C ASP A 77 -1.46 4.78 4.68
N THR A 78 -2.37 4.12 3.97
CA THR A 78 -3.70 4.68 3.71
C THR A 78 -4.56 4.78 4.97
N GLY A 79 -4.11 4.15 6.07
CA GLY A 79 -4.67 4.27 7.41
C GLY A 79 -4.11 5.41 8.24
N CYS A 80 -3.17 6.20 7.71
CA CYS A 80 -2.59 7.34 8.40
C CYS A 80 -3.58 8.51 8.50
N GLY A 81 -4.42 8.50 9.55
CA GLY A 81 -5.45 9.51 9.78
C GLY A 81 -4.93 10.95 9.82
N PRO A 82 -3.80 11.26 10.50
CA PRO A 82 -3.22 12.59 10.50
C PRO A 82 -2.52 12.99 9.18
N GLY A 83 -2.55 12.14 8.16
CA GLY A 83 -1.96 12.36 6.86
C GLY A 83 -0.46 12.06 6.81
N ILE A 84 0.34 12.53 7.75
CA ILE A 84 1.76 12.23 7.88
C ILE A 84 2.18 12.27 9.36
N PHE A 85 3.09 11.38 9.74
CA PHE A 85 3.91 11.54 10.92
C PHE A 85 5.34 11.04 10.67
N PHE A 86 6.30 11.57 11.39
CA PHE A 86 7.69 11.14 11.34
C PHE A 86 8.05 10.33 12.58
N SER A 87 8.96 9.38 12.42
CA SER A 87 9.55 8.74 13.58
C SER A 87 10.73 9.58 14.13
N ASP A 88 11.13 9.28 15.34
CA ASP A 88 12.29 9.90 16.00
C ASP A 88 13.60 9.67 15.24
N LEU A 89 13.67 8.68 14.35
CA LEU A 89 14.79 8.46 13.43
C LEU A 89 14.98 9.60 12.42
N MET A 90 13.97 10.46 12.26
CA MET A 90 14.00 11.59 11.34
C MET A 90 14.40 12.92 12.03
N LYS A 91 14.51 12.98 13.36
CA LYS A 91 14.78 14.22 14.10
C LYS A 91 15.98 15.01 13.59
N ASP A 92 17.10 14.32 13.37
CA ASP A 92 18.34 14.96 12.90
C ASP A 92 18.38 15.22 11.38
N LYS A 93 17.31 14.89 10.67
CA LYS A 93 17.21 14.97 9.20
C LYS A 93 16.20 16.01 8.74
N LEU A 94 15.35 16.47 9.65
CA LEU A 94 14.29 17.44 9.39
C LEU A 94 14.70 18.82 9.93
N SER A 95 14.40 19.87 9.16
CA SER A 95 14.33 21.23 9.68
C SER A 95 12.92 21.46 10.19
N TYR A 96 12.75 21.71 11.50
CA TYR A 96 11.45 21.90 12.09
C TYR A 96 11.47 22.82 13.32
N THR A 97 10.30 23.36 13.66
CA THR A 97 10.03 24.07 14.91
C THR A 97 9.17 23.21 15.81
N SER A 98 9.56 23.04 17.07
CA SER A 98 8.76 22.35 18.07
C SER A 98 7.53 23.18 18.48
N LEU A 99 6.36 22.54 18.51
CA LEU A 99 5.09 23.13 18.93
C LEU A 99 4.60 22.57 20.28
N GLY A 100 5.45 21.81 20.98
CA GLY A 100 5.14 21.16 22.25
C GLY A 100 4.89 19.66 22.09
N THR A 101 4.19 19.05 23.04
CA THR A 101 3.91 17.61 23.07
C THR A 101 2.42 17.34 22.94
N THR A 102 2.08 16.16 22.45
CA THR A 102 0.71 15.63 22.41
C THR A 102 0.70 14.20 22.91
N GLU A 103 -0.40 13.80 23.52
CA GLU A 103 -0.64 12.43 23.89
C GLU A 103 -1.08 11.63 22.67
N GLU A 104 -0.49 10.46 22.47
CA GLU A 104 -0.91 9.49 21.49
C GLU A 104 -1.83 8.47 22.16
N LEU A 105 -2.95 8.20 21.53
CA LEU A 105 -3.94 7.26 22.03
C LEU A 105 -4.04 6.04 21.12
N ASN A 106 -4.29 4.90 21.72
CA ASN A 106 -4.76 3.72 21.02
C ASN A 106 -6.18 3.95 20.52
N ARG A 107 -6.66 3.08 19.62
CA ARG A 107 -8.00 3.16 19.04
C ARG A 107 -9.12 3.09 20.08
N ASP A 108 -8.89 2.36 21.19
CA ASP A 108 -9.80 2.25 22.32
C ASP A 108 -9.77 3.47 23.27
N GLY A 109 -8.96 4.49 22.95
CA GLY A 109 -8.75 5.68 23.77
C GLY A 109 -7.76 5.52 24.90
N SER A 110 -7.14 4.35 25.07
CA SER A 110 -6.10 4.16 26.06
C SER A 110 -4.80 4.86 25.64
N HIS A 111 -4.00 5.25 26.64
CA HIS A 111 -2.71 5.90 26.40
C HIS A 111 -1.76 4.98 25.64
N ARG A 112 -1.18 5.48 24.53
CA ARG A 112 -0.13 4.80 23.75
C ARG A 112 1.26 5.35 24.08
N GLY A 113 1.39 6.65 24.19
CA GLY A 113 2.67 7.34 24.43
C GLY A 113 2.56 8.84 24.27
N TRP A 114 3.71 9.49 24.12
CA TRP A 114 3.81 10.93 23.87
C TRP A 114 4.58 11.19 22.59
N SER A 115 4.13 12.15 21.81
CA SER A 115 4.79 12.63 20.59
C SER A 115 5.09 14.10 20.67
N GLU A 116 6.12 14.51 19.96
CA GLU A 116 6.45 15.92 19.78
C GLU A 116 5.62 16.47 18.61
N ARG A 117 4.83 17.51 18.86
CA ARG A 117 4.19 18.29 17.80
C ARG A 117 5.22 19.20 17.17
N VAL A 118 5.29 19.21 15.85
CA VAL A 118 6.29 19.97 15.09
C VAL A 118 5.65 20.67 13.89
N CYS A 119 6.28 21.76 13.44
CA CYS A 119 6.07 22.34 12.13
C CYS A 119 7.32 22.07 11.29
N VAL A 120 7.24 21.15 10.32
CA VAL A 120 8.34 20.81 9.42
C VAL A 120 8.42 21.84 8.31
N GLU A 121 9.62 22.40 8.06
CA GLU A 121 9.82 23.51 7.13
C GLU A 121 9.52 23.12 5.69
N ALA A 122 10.08 22.01 5.20
CA ALA A 122 9.85 21.56 3.82
C ALA A 122 10.19 20.09 3.62
N PHE A 123 9.45 19.45 2.70
CA PHE A 123 9.77 18.17 2.12
C PHE A 123 9.03 18.00 0.77
N THR A 124 9.47 17.02 -0.02
CA THR A 124 8.85 16.68 -1.31
C THR A 124 8.38 15.23 -1.27
N VAL A 125 7.16 14.94 -1.74
CA VAL A 125 6.64 13.59 -1.92
C VAL A 125 5.72 13.51 -3.13
N GLY A 126 5.77 12.42 -3.88
CA GLY A 126 4.93 12.24 -5.09
C GLY A 126 5.13 13.33 -6.14
N GLY A 127 6.27 14.03 -6.13
CA GLY A 127 6.57 15.14 -7.03
C GLY A 127 5.93 16.48 -6.62
N SER A 128 5.35 16.59 -5.42
CA SER A 128 4.81 17.83 -4.86
C SER A 128 5.62 18.30 -3.67
N ASP A 129 5.84 19.63 -3.60
CA ASP A 129 6.55 20.30 -2.49
C ASP A 129 5.57 20.73 -1.41
N TYR A 130 5.90 20.42 -0.17
CA TYR A 130 5.14 20.78 1.02
C TYR A 130 5.99 21.66 1.93
N LYS A 131 5.39 22.69 2.53
CA LYS A 131 6.07 23.64 3.41
C LYS A 131 5.24 23.95 4.65
N ASN A 132 5.92 24.15 5.76
CA ASN A 132 5.32 24.51 7.05
C ASN A 132 4.21 23.53 7.46
N VAL A 133 4.52 22.25 7.41
CA VAL A 133 3.56 21.18 7.69
C VAL A 133 3.55 20.89 9.19
N GLU A 134 2.40 21.10 9.82
CA GLU A 134 2.20 20.67 11.21
C GLU A 134 1.96 19.16 11.25
N THR A 135 2.72 18.46 12.08
CA THR A 135 2.67 17.00 12.24
C THR A 135 3.25 16.59 13.61
N THR A 136 3.53 15.31 13.78
CA THR A 136 4.19 14.75 14.97
C THR A 136 5.49 14.05 14.63
N ILE A 137 6.41 14.05 15.59
CA ILE A 137 7.56 13.15 15.64
C ILE A 137 7.34 12.23 16.84
N SER A 138 7.24 10.92 16.56
CA SER A 138 6.89 9.89 17.54
C SER A 138 8.01 8.87 17.67
N ASP A 139 8.14 8.26 18.85
CA ASP A 139 8.96 7.06 18.99
C ASP A 139 8.40 5.96 18.07
N TRP A 140 9.21 5.46 17.14
CA TRP A 140 8.78 4.44 16.19
C TRP A 140 8.30 3.15 16.86
N THR A 141 8.79 2.85 18.07
CA THR A 141 8.39 1.66 18.82
C THR A 141 6.93 1.66 19.27
N LEU A 142 6.28 2.82 19.25
CA LEU A 142 4.84 2.94 19.52
C LEU A 142 3.97 2.34 18.40
N TYR A 143 4.52 2.15 17.19
CA TYR A 143 3.77 1.79 16.00
C TYR A 143 4.27 0.52 15.30
N SER A 144 5.53 0.13 15.51
CA SER A 144 6.15 -0.97 14.77
C SER A 144 7.13 -1.76 15.64
N SER A 145 7.31 -3.03 15.29
CA SER A 145 8.38 -3.87 15.83
C SER A 145 9.74 -3.69 15.14
N SER A 146 9.76 -2.92 14.03
CA SER A 146 10.98 -2.66 13.25
C SER A 146 11.12 -1.16 12.99
N PRO A 147 12.36 -0.62 12.98
CA PRO A 147 12.60 0.79 12.71
C PRO A 147 12.05 1.23 11.35
N PHE A 148 11.38 2.39 11.31
CA PHE A 148 10.89 3.03 10.09
C PHE A 148 10.90 4.55 10.25
N ASN A 149 10.92 5.30 9.14
CA ASN A 149 11.08 6.76 9.19
C ASN A 149 9.78 7.52 9.48
N GLY A 150 8.63 6.86 9.39
CA GLY A 150 7.30 7.43 9.58
C GLY A 150 6.31 6.95 8.53
N SER A 151 5.08 7.43 8.60
CA SER A 151 4.00 7.08 7.67
C SER A 151 3.51 8.31 6.91
N ILE A 152 3.02 8.07 5.68
CA ILE A 152 2.39 9.08 4.84
C ILE A 152 1.12 8.51 4.22
N GLY A 153 0.02 9.24 4.40
CA GLY A 153 -1.31 8.88 3.91
C GLY A 153 -1.69 9.50 2.58
N LEU A 154 -2.90 9.19 2.12
CA LEU A 154 -3.44 9.65 0.84
C LEU A 154 -3.65 11.17 0.76
N GLU A 155 -3.72 11.89 1.87
CA GLU A 155 -3.89 13.33 1.89
C GLU A 155 -2.80 14.05 1.09
N TYR A 156 -1.57 13.55 1.15
CA TYR A 156 -0.41 14.10 0.42
C TYR A 156 -0.38 13.77 -1.07
N PHE A 157 -1.41 13.10 -1.56
CA PHE A 157 -1.60 12.73 -2.97
C PHE A 157 -2.96 13.18 -3.50
N ALA A 158 -3.62 14.14 -2.87
CA ALA A 158 -5.01 14.53 -3.17
C ALA A 158 -5.24 14.94 -4.63
N ASP A 159 -4.22 15.43 -5.33
CA ASP A 159 -4.22 15.82 -6.75
C ASP A 159 -3.49 14.80 -7.65
N LYS A 160 -3.36 13.56 -7.21
CA LYS A 160 -2.59 12.52 -7.90
C LYS A 160 -3.41 11.25 -8.15
N VAL A 161 -2.85 10.46 -9.04
CA VAL A 161 -3.19 9.05 -9.24
C VAL A 161 -2.02 8.23 -8.72
N VAL A 162 -2.26 7.34 -7.75
CA VAL A 162 -1.24 6.50 -7.12
C VAL A 162 -1.58 5.04 -7.40
N THR A 163 -0.65 4.31 -8.01
CA THR A 163 -0.81 2.88 -8.31
C THR A 163 0.24 2.06 -7.58
N LEU A 164 -0.20 0.96 -6.96
CA LEU A 164 0.64 0.00 -6.25
C LEU A 164 0.52 -1.38 -6.90
N ASP A 165 1.61 -1.95 -7.37
CA ASP A 165 1.73 -3.32 -7.88
C ASP A 165 2.64 -4.12 -6.94
N TYR A 166 2.02 -4.80 -5.99
CA TYR A 166 2.73 -5.59 -4.99
C TYR A 166 3.45 -6.78 -5.62
N ALA A 167 2.83 -7.43 -6.61
CA ALA A 167 3.39 -8.62 -7.25
C ALA A 167 4.68 -8.34 -8.01
N LYS A 168 4.77 -7.20 -8.68
CA LYS A 168 5.95 -6.77 -9.43
C LYS A 168 6.85 -5.83 -8.64
N ALA A 169 6.49 -5.50 -7.39
CA ALA A 169 7.18 -4.54 -6.55
C ALA A 169 7.43 -3.20 -7.28
N ARG A 170 6.35 -2.59 -7.76
CA ARG A 170 6.35 -1.31 -8.48
C ARG A 170 5.25 -0.40 -7.96
N TYR A 171 5.49 0.90 -8.02
CA TYR A 171 4.46 1.90 -7.84
C TYR A 171 4.60 3.00 -8.89
N ALA A 172 3.54 3.76 -9.08
CA ALA A 172 3.59 4.95 -9.92
C ALA A 172 2.75 6.07 -9.30
N VAL A 173 3.18 7.32 -9.54
CA VAL A 173 2.44 8.52 -9.16
C VAL A 173 2.37 9.44 -10.36
N SER A 174 1.15 9.90 -10.70
CA SER A 174 0.93 10.85 -11.79
C SER A 174 -0.03 11.96 -11.35
N GLY A 175 0.20 13.18 -11.83
CA GLY A 175 -0.76 14.29 -11.72
C GLY A 175 -1.79 14.34 -12.86
N ARG A 176 -1.83 13.32 -13.72
CA ARG A 176 -2.77 13.26 -14.85
C ARG A 176 -4.01 12.47 -14.46
N PRO A 177 -5.22 12.94 -14.79
CA PRO A 177 -6.44 12.16 -14.63
C PRO A 177 -6.40 10.86 -15.42
N VAL A 178 -7.08 9.83 -14.91
CA VAL A 178 -7.27 8.55 -15.62
C VAL A 178 -8.24 8.72 -16.78
N ASP A 179 -7.89 8.18 -17.93
CA ASP A 179 -8.79 8.03 -19.07
C ASP A 179 -9.56 6.71 -18.94
N TYR A 180 -10.77 6.78 -18.38
CA TYR A 180 -11.60 5.62 -18.08
C TYR A 180 -12.08 4.87 -19.32
N ASP A 181 -12.18 5.54 -20.49
CA ASP A 181 -12.60 4.91 -21.75
C ASP A 181 -11.55 3.94 -22.32
N ARG A 182 -10.32 4.03 -21.80
CA ARG A 182 -9.20 3.17 -22.22
C ARG A 182 -8.94 2.00 -21.28
N LEU A 183 -9.61 1.97 -20.14
CA LEU A 183 -9.41 0.87 -19.19
C LEU A 183 -9.94 -0.44 -19.76
N PRO A 184 -9.27 -1.58 -19.50
CA PRO A 184 -9.76 -2.88 -19.91
C PRO A 184 -11.07 -3.22 -19.20
N ALA A 185 -11.93 -3.99 -19.88
CA ALA A 185 -13.26 -4.33 -19.38
C ALA A 185 -13.24 -5.21 -18.12
N ASP A 186 -12.13 -5.85 -17.83
CA ASP A 186 -11.91 -6.72 -16.67
C ASP A 186 -11.29 -5.99 -15.45
N CYS A 187 -11.01 -4.69 -15.56
CA CYS A 187 -10.69 -3.92 -14.36
C CYS A 187 -11.97 -3.48 -13.63
N ILE A 188 -11.87 -3.39 -12.31
CA ILE A 188 -12.99 -2.95 -11.45
C ILE A 188 -12.77 -1.49 -11.10
N VAL A 189 -13.73 -0.63 -11.45
CA VAL A 189 -13.72 0.80 -11.11
C VAL A 189 -14.78 1.07 -10.05
N LEU A 190 -14.37 1.57 -8.89
CA LEU A 190 -15.22 1.78 -7.72
C LEU A 190 -15.21 3.26 -7.32
N PRO A 191 -16.34 3.80 -6.83
CA PRO A 191 -16.32 5.05 -6.10
C PRO A 191 -15.43 4.94 -4.86
N LEU A 192 -14.65 5.97 -4.58
CA LEU A 192 -13.88 6.10 -3.36
C LEU A 192 -14.66 6.95 -2.35
N PHE A 193 -15.09 6.34 -1.26
CA PHE A 193 -15.80 7.01 -0.19
C PHE A 193 -14.84 7.52 0.87
N ARG A 194 -15.27 8.54 1.60
CA ARG A 194 -14.54 9.16 2.72
C ARG A 194 -15.41 9.21 3.95
N SER A 195 -14.82 9.00 5.11
CA SER A 195 -15.51 9.20 6.38
C SER A 195 -15.66 10.70 6.67
N THR A 196 -16.76 11.08 7.29
CA THR A 196 -16.95 12.44 7.83
C THR A 196 -16.51 12.55 9.30
N ALA A 197 -16.05 11.47 9.90
CA ALA A 197 -15.50 11.47 11.25
C ALA A 197 -14.16 12.20 11.28
N LYS A 198 -13.99 13.08 12.28
CA LYS A 198 -12.76 13.85 12.46
C LYS A 198 -11.53 12.96 12.55
N GLY A 199 -10.53 13.23 11.73
CA GLY A 199 -9.26 12.48 11.64
C GLY A 199 -9.37 11.20 10.81
N GLN A 200 -10.47 10.99 10.09
CA GLN A 200 -10.68 9.86 9.17
C GLN A 200 -11.01 10.32 7.74
N GLU A 201 -10.96 11.62 7.47
CA GLU A 201 -11.42 12.21 6.21
C GLU A 201 -10.55 11.80 5.00
N SER A 202 -9.31 11.35 5.25
CA SER A 202 -8.40 10.84 4.22
C SER A 202 -8.47 9.33 4.03
N LEU A 203 -9.12 8.58 4.94
CA LEU A 203 -9.18 7.13 4.87
C LEU A 203 -10.02 6.65 3.67
N PRO A 204 -9.56 5.67 2.89
CA PRO A 204 -10.26 5.17 1.70
C PRO A 204 -11.23 4.05 2.04
N PHE A 205 -12.47 4.23 1.62
CA PHE A 205 -13.51 3.20 1.70
C PHE A 205 -14.08 2.91 0.32
N PHE A 206 -14.50 1.69 0.09
CA PHE A 206 -15.23 1.28 -1.11
C PHE A 206 -16.33 0.29 -0.77
N GLU A 207 -17.32 0.19 -1.67
CA GLU A 207 -18.46 -0.72 -1.51
C GLU A 207 -18.10 -2.11 -2.04
N ALA A 208 -18.56 -3.14 -1.30
CA ALA A 208 -18.49 -4.53 -1.70
C ALA A 208 -19.70 -5.29 -1.15
N GLN A 209 -19.80 -6.59 -1.44
CA GLN A 209 -20.81 -7.47 -0.86
C GLN A 209 -20.15 -8.57 -0.04
N LEU A 210 -20.69 -8.80 1.15
CA LEU A 210 -20.30 -9.87 2.05
C LEU A 210 -21.53 -10.76 2.31
N GLY A 211 -21.49 -12.00 1.83
CA GLY A 211 -22.65 -12.90 1.92
C GLY A 211 -23.90 -12.40 1.20
N GLY A 212 -23.75 -11.57 0.17
CA GLY A 212 -24.85 -10.95 -0.59
C GLY A 212 -25.36 -9.64 0.00
N GLU A 213 -24.88 -9.21 1.16
CA GLU A 213 -25.23 -7.93 1.80
C GLU A 213 -24.20 -6.84 1.47
N PRO A 214 -24.64 -5.59 1.17
CA PRO A 214 -23.73 -4.51 0.89
C PRO A 214 -22.99 -4.06 2.15
N VAL A 215 -21.68 -3.89 2.03
CA VAL A 215 -20.79 -3.47 3.12
C VAL A 215 -19.79 -2.44 2.62
N MET A 216 -19.25 -1.65 3.55
CA MET A 216 -18.06 -0.87 3.27
C MET A 216 -16.81 -1.65 3.63
N VAL A 217 -15.82 -1.54 2.77
CA VAL A 217 -14.46 -2.04 2.97
C VAL A 217 -13.55 -0.85 3.21
N TYR A 218 -12.83 -0.87 4.30
CA TYR A 218 -11.76 0.06 4.58
C TYR A 218 -10.44 -0.53 4.05
N LEU A 219 -9.66 0.23 3.27
CA LEU A 219 -8.39 -0.23 2.74
C LEU A 219 -7.23 0.43 3.49
N ASP A 220 -6.44 -0.39 4.21
CA ASP A 220 -5.32 0.07 5.03
C ASP A 220 -4.01 -0.60 4.61
N THR A 221 -3.16 0.12 3.89
CA THR A 221 -1.86 -0.40 3.43
C THR A 221 -0.80 -0.42 4.53
N GLY A 222 -1.04 0.23 5.66
CA GLY A 222 -0.13 0.29 6.81
C GLY A 222 -0.16 -0.93 7.72
N LYS A 223 -1.03 -1.90 7.45
CA LYS A 223 -1.18 -3.13 8.25
C LYS A 223 -0.88 -4.39 7.47
N ASN A 224 -0.54 -5.45 8.22
CA ASN A 224 -0.12 -6.73 7.67
C ASN A 224 -1.25 -7.75 7.54
N TYR A 225 -2.30 -7.67 8.37
CA TYR A 225 -3.39 -8.63 8.41
C TYR A 225 -4.71 -7.92 8.17
N SER A 226 -5.56 -8.56 7.36
CA SER A 226 -6.92 -8.09 7.11
C SER A 226 -7.87 -8.58 8.20
N TYR A 227 -8.93 -7.81 8.43
CA TYR A 227 -9.89 -8.03 9.50
C TYR A 227 -11.31 -8.07 8.98
N ILE A 228 -12.15 -8.90 9.63
CA ILE A 228 -13.61 -8.85 9.49
C ILE A 228 -14.23 -8.41 10.82
N ASP A 229 -15.16 -7.47 10.76
CA ASP A 229 -15.97 -7.09 11.90
C ASP A 229 -17.02 -8.18 12.15
N ASP A 230 -16.88 -8.86 13.28
CA ASP A 230 -17.83 -9.87 13.75
C ASP A 230 -18.39 -9.44 15.12
N PRO A 231 -19.56 -8.81 15.13
CA PRO A 231 -20.17 -8.28 16.37
C PRO A 231 -20.58 -9.38 17.36
N ASP A 232 -20.70 -10.63 16.90
CA ASP A 232 -21.09 -11.76 17.74
C ASP A 232 -19.87 -12.43 18.43
N THR A 233 -18.67 -11.95 18.14
CA THR A 233 -17.45 -12.48 18.72
C THR A 233 -16.78 -11.51 19.69
N ASP A 234 -16.51 -11.96 20.92
CA ASP A 234 -15.66 -11.26 21.89
C ASP A 234 -14.16 -11.41 21.55
N TYR A 235 -13.80 -11.34 20.26
CA TYR A 235 -12.40 -11.55 19.88
C TYR A 235 -11.55 -10.33 20.19
N THR A 236 -10.69 -10.49 21.18
CA THR A 236 -9.43 -9.82 21.19
C THR A 236 -8.52 -10.62 20.26
N ILE A 237 -7.99 -10.03 19.18
CA ILE A 237 -7.10 -10.73 18.26
C ILE A 237 -5.89 -11.22 19.04
N THR A 238 -5.81 -12.52 19.21
CA THR A 238 -4.71 -13.14 19.98
C THR A 238 -3.64 -13.71 19.07
N GLY A 239 -3.88 -13.73 17.75
CA GLY A 239 -3.01 -14.38 16.77
C GLY A 239 -2.92 -15.90 16.93
N LYS A 240 -3.90 -16.52 17.60
CA LYS A 240 -3.93 -17.97 17.77
C LYS A 240 -4.55 -18.63 16.54
N PRO A 241 -4.10 -19.84 16.18
CA PRO A 241 -4.80 -20.65 15.17
C PRO A 241 -6.27 -20.83 15.57
N GLY A 242 -7.20 -20.46 14.66
CA GLY A 242 -8.63 -20.47 14.91
C GLY A 242 -9.27 -19.07 14.97
N ASP A 243 -8.45 -18.02 15.17
CA ASP A 243 -8.90 -16.62 15.10
C ASP A 243 -8.94 -16.10 13.64
N PHE A 244 -8.60 -16.94 12.67
CA PHE A 244 -8.55 -16.61 11.25
C PHE A 244 -9.55 -17.42 10.46
N GLN A 245 -10.19 -16.79 9.47
CA GLN A 245 -11.14 -17.43 8.58
C GLN A 245 -10.94 -16.97 7.13
N ASP A 246 -11.35 -17.82 6.19
CA ASP A 246 -11.43 -17.43 4.79
C ASP A 246 -12.77 -16.73 4.55
N VAL A 247 -12.75 -15.61 3.83
CA VAL A 247 -13.92 -14.78 3.55
C VAL A 247 -14.02 -14.54 2.05
N THR A 248 -15.20 -14.77 1.46
CA THR A 248 -15.47 -14.35 0.09
C THR A 248 -16.10 -12.97 0.09
N LEU A 249 -15.44 -12.04 -0.59
CA LEU A 249 -15.88 -10.65 -0.77
C LEU A 249 -16.16 -10.44 -2.26
N THR A 250 -17.39 -10.06 -2.61
CA THR A 250 -17.71 -9.70 -4.01
C THR A 250 -17.48 -8.21 -4.20
N VAL A 251 -16.59 -7.85 -5.13
CA VAL A 251 -16.21 -6.47 -5.45
C VAL A 251 -16.52 -6.22 -6.93
N GLY A 252 -17.48 -5.34 -7.21
CA GLY A 252 -18.07 -5.26 -8.54
C GLY A 252 -18.68 -6.62 -8.94
N ASP A 253 -18.22 -7.17 -10.06
CA ASP A 253 -18.66 -8.48 -10.58
C ASP A 253 -17.67 -9.63 -10.24
N ALA A 254 -16.64 -9.37 -9.41
CA ALA A 254 -15.59 -10.35 -9.11
C ALA A 254 -15.61 -10.80 -7.65
N ASP A 255 -15.44 -12.10 -7.44
CA ASP A 255 -15.26 -12.69 -6.13
C ASP A 255 -13.78 -12.72 -5.76
N LEU A 256 -13.45 -12.10 -4.63
CA LEU A 256 -12.13 -12.13 -4.00
C LEU A 256 -12.16 -13.07 -2.80
N MET A 257 -11.36 -14.12 -2.85
CA MET A 257 -11.14 -14.99 -1.69
C MET A 257 -10.08 -14.36 -0.79
N LEU A 258 -10.53 -13.79 0.31
CA LEU A 258 -9.64 -13.29 1.37
C LEU A 258 -9.28 -14.45 2.29
N ARG A 259 -7.99 -14.73 2.43
CA ARG A 259 -7.49 -15.86 3.23
C ARG A 259 -6.90 -15.40 4.54
N ASP A 260 -7.11 -16.20 5.59
CA ASP A 260 -6.56 -15.90 6.91
C ASP A 260 -6.97 -14.51 7.43
N VAL A 261 -8.24 -14.14 7.26
CA VAL A 261 -8.79 -12.88 7.77
C VAL A 261 -9.06 -13.03 9.27
N ALA A 262 -8.53 -12.12 10.06
CA ALA A 262 -8.75 -12.14 11.51
C ALA A 262 -10.12 -11.55 11.85
N ALA A 263 -10.82 -12.12 12.83
CA ALA A 263 -12.02 -11.50 13.38
C ALA A 263 -11.64 -10.37 14.34
N ALA A 264 -12.36 -9.26 14.27
CA ALA A 264 -12.21 -8.12 15.18
C ALA A 264 -13.58 -7.50 15.46
N ASN A 265 -13.76 -6.95 16.65
CA ASN A 265 -14.97 -6.24 17.04
C ASN A 265 -14.73 -4.74 17.28
N ASP A 266 -13.54 -4.24 16.96
CA ASP A 266 -13.09 -2.88 17.23
C ASP A 266 -12.83 -2.05 15.98
N MET A 267 -13.38 -2.46 14.82
CA MET A 267 -13.17 -1.73 13.58
C MET A 267 -13.65 -0.28 13.70
N ALA A 268 -12.86 0.66 13.17
CA ALA A 268 -13.21 2.07 13.23
C ALA A 268 -14.58 2.31 12.61
N GLN A 269 -15.51 2.77 13.42
CA GLN A 269 -16.82 3.19 12.96
C GLN A 269 -16.69 4.49 12.17
N ALA A 270 -16.60 4.35 10.85
CA ALA A 270 -16.61 5.49 9.95
C ALA A 270 -18.03 6.10 9.90
N GLN A 271 -18.08 7.42 9.69
CA GLN A 271 -19.34 8.16 9.64
C GLN A 271 -19.61 8.65 8.20
N GLY A 272 -20.89 8.81 7.88
CA GLY A 272 -21.31 9.33 6.57
C GLY A 272 -21.17 8.35 5.42
N LEU A 273 -20.89 7.07 5.70
CA LEU A 273 -20.82 6.00 4.71
C LEU A 273 -22.21 5.38 4.48
N PRO A 274 -22.49 4.87 3.26
CA PRO A 274 -23.79 4.31 2.92
C PRO A 274 -24.11 2.98 3.64
N TYR A 275 -23.08 2.21 4.01
CA TYR A 275 -23.20 0.90 4.66
C TYR A 275 -22.22 0.76 5.82
N PRO A 276 -22.45 -0.21 6.73
CA PRO A 276 -21.49 -0.50 7.81
C PRO A 276 -20.14 -0.97 7.26
N THR A 277 -19.06 -0.54 7.89
CA THR A 277 -17.73 -1.07 7.61
C THR A 277 -17.59 -2.44 8.25
N ARG A 278 -17.40 -3.48 7.42
CA ARG A 278 -17.31 -4.87 7.86
C ARG A 278 -15.97 -5.54 7.57
N ILE A 279 -15.20 -4.96 6.67
CA ILE A 279 -13.89 -5.50 6.25
C ILE A 279 -12.87 -4.38 6.33
N GLU A 280 -11.72 -4.69 6.91
CA GLU A 280 -10.49 -3.94 6.77
C GLU A 280 -9.55 -4.75 5.89
N LEU A 281 -9.37 -4.30 4.64
CA LEU A 281 -8.54 -4.96 3.63
C LEU A 281 -7.14 -4.38 3.69
N ASN A 282 -6.16 -5.21 3.99
CA ASN A 282 -4.79 -4.77 4.21
C ASN A 282 -3.81 -5.32 3.15
N SER A 283 -2.56 -4.94 3.27
CA SER A 283 -1.49 -5.27 2.33
C SER A 283 -1.36 -6.76 2.02
N ASP A 284 -1.64 -7.64 2.99
CA ASP A 284 -1.57 -9.09 2.82
C ASP A 284 -2.52 -9.61 1.74
N GLN A 285 -3.75 -9.10 1.72
CA GLN A 285 -4.76 -9.55 0.75
C GLN A 285 -4.54 -8.94 -0.64
N ILE A 286 -4.03 -7.70 -0.71
CA ILE A 286 -3.64 -7.10 -1.97
C ILE A 286 -2.57 -7.98 -2.65
N TRP A 287 -1.59 -8.42 -1.88
CA TRP A 287 -0.54 -9.30 -2.39
C TRP A 287 -1.02 -10.73 -2.68
N LYS A 288 -1.70 -11.38 -1.73
CA LYS A 288 -2.19 -12.77 -1.87
C LYS A 288 -3.12 -12.94 -3.07
N ASN A 289 -3.94 -11.92 -3.34
CA ASN A 289 -4.87 -11.92 -4.48
C ASN A 289 -4.27 -11.34 -5.76
N ASN A 290 -2.98 -10.97 -5.76
CA ASN A 290 -2.29 -10.42 -6.93
C ASN A 290 -3.00 -9.19 -7.52
N ILE A 291 -3.48 -8.30 -6.65
CA ILE A 291 -4.22 -7.10 -7.03
C ILE A 291 -3.25 -5.96 -7.29
N VAL A 292 -3.44 -5.22 -8.40
CA VAL A 292 -2.88 -3.87 -8.56
C VAL A 292 -3.96 -2.89 -8.15
N VAL A 293 -3.63 -2.05 -7.15
CA VAL A 293 -4.54 -1.03 -6.62
C VAL A 293 -4.14 0.34 -7.15
N THR A 294 -5.10 1.07 -7.69
CA THR A 294 -4.93 2.47 -8.10
C THR A 294 -5.91 3.35 -7.34
N PHE A 295 -5.39 4.36 -6.67
CA PHE A 295 -6.15 5.44 -6.07
C PHE A 295 -6.15 6.64 -7.02
N ASP A 296 -7.23 6.87 -7.75
CA ASP A 296 -7.44 8.12 -8.49
C ASP A 296 -8.08 9.14 -7.56
N LEU A 297 -7.24 9.93 -6.89
CA LEU A 297 -7.69 10.92 -5.92
C LEU A 297 -8.19 12.19 -6.60
N ILE A 298 -7.89 12.37 -7.91
CA ILE A 298 -8.43 13.45 -8.73
C ILE A 298 -9.92 13.24 -8.97
N SER A 299 -10.30 12.01 -9.36
CA SER A 299 -11.69 11.66 -9.70
C SER A 299 -12.45 10.98 -8.56
N GLN A 300 -11.81 10.79 -7.38
CA GLN A 300 -12.34 10.08 -6.23
C GLN A 300 -12.83 8.68 -6.59
N LYS A 301 -11.96 7.91 -7.24
CA LYS A 301 -12.20 6.52 -7.63
C LYS A 301 -11.06 5.63 -7.25
N MET A 302 -11.35 4.36 -7.09
CA MET A 302 -10.38 3.29 -6.95
C MET A 302 -10.50 2.34 -8.14
N ILE A 303 -9.37 1.87 -8.64
CA ILE A 303 -9.32 0.93 -9.76
C ILE A 303 -8.54 -0.29 -9.29
N LEU A 304 -9.13 -1.48 -9.46
CA LEU A 304 -8.50 -2.75 -9.16
C LEU A 304 -8.25 -3.52 -10.45
N PHE A 305 -7.00 -3.91 -10.68
CA PHE A 305 -6.65 -4.84 -11.74
C PHE A 305 -6.39 -6.20 -11.10
N LEU A 306 -7.25 -7.17 -11.40
CA LEU A 306 -7.11 -8.54 -10.92
C LEU A 306 -6.19 -9.30 -11.87
N GLN A 307 -4.95 -9.52 -11.47
CA GLN A 307 -4.00 -10.26 -12.30
C GLN A 307 -4.26 -11.76 -12.14
N GLN A 308 -4.51 -12.45 -13.26
CA GLN A 308 -4.69 -13.91 -13.24
C GLN A 308 -3.48 -14.59 -12.61
N GLN A 309 -3.72 -15.48 -11.67
CA GLN A 309 -2.68 -16.35 -11.13
C GLN A 309 -2.30 -17.35 -12.23
N HIS A 310 -1.09 -17.26 -12.75
CA HIS A 310 -0.51 -18.20 -13.70
C HIS A 310 0.25 -19.30 -12.99
#